data_c420cd7be2a8a3ecabc2bb7f17bfe9ef
#
_entry.id   c420cd7be2a8a3ecabc2bb7f17bfe9ef
#
_cell.length_a   1.000
_cell.length_b   1.000
_cell.length_c   1.000
_cell.angle_alpha   90.00
_cell.angle_beta   90.00
_cell.angle_gamma   90.00
#
_symmetry.space_group_name_H-M   'P 1'
#
loop_
_entity.id
_entity.type
_entity.pdbx_description
1 polymer ?
#
loop_
_entity_poly.entity_id
_entity_poly.type
_entity_poly.pdbx_seq_one_letter_code
_entity_poly.pdbx_strand_id
1 'polypeptide(L)'
;MKFSIIIPTFKNYPYLKLCINSILKNSKYDNEIIVHLNGIDDKSKDFIFEKKLKYTQSEKNLGLCSGVNLAATKVSNDYIIYSHDDMYFLPNWDFHLLEEIKKINHNNFYLSLTQISHSG
;
A
#
# COMPACT_ATOMS: atom_id res chain seq x y z
N MET A 1 13.78 -4.62 -4.43
CA MET A 1 12.41 -4.08 -4.33
C MET A 1 11.77 -4.05 -5.70
N LYS A 2 10.51 -4.42 -5.81
CA LYS A 2 9.79 -4.46 -7.10
C LYS A 2 8.70 -3.42 -7.20
N PHE A 3 7.95 -3.21 -6.12
CA PHE A 3 6.82 -2.30 -6.11
C PHE A 3 6.90 -1.36 -4.93
N SER A 4 6.33 -0.17 -5.09
CA SER A 4 6.08 0.75 -3.99
C SER A 4 4.58 0.81 -3.75
N ILE A 5 4.15 0.44 -2.55
CA ILE A 5 2.74 0.33 -2.20
C ILE A 5 2.38 1.51 -1.32
N ILE A 6 1.44 2.33 -1.80
CA ILE A 6 0.97 3.50 -1.07
C ILE A 6 -0.35 3.16 -0.40
N ILE A 7 -0.42 3.36 0.91
CA ILE A 7 -1.60 3.05 1.72
C ILE A 7 -1.98 4.27 2.55
N PRO A 8 -2.94 5.08 2.10
CA PRO A 8 -3.49 6.13 2.95
C PRO A 8 -4.44 5.52 3.98
N THR A 9 -4.41 6.03 5.20
CA THR A 9 -5.24 5.54 6.29
C THR A 9 -5.72 6.69 7.16
N PHE A 10 -6.92 6.56 7.72
CA PHE A 10 -7.50 7.50 8.67
C PHE A 10 -8.10 6.72 9.84
N LYS A 11 -7.37 6.71 10.98
CA LYS A 11 -7.83 6.11 12.23
C LYS A 11 -8.43 4.70 12.06
N ASN A 12 -7.72 3.85 11.33
CA ASN A 12 -8.22 2.52 10.98
C ASN A 12 -7.18 1.44 11.30
N TYR A 13 -6.56 1.54 12.46
CA TYR A 13 -5.42 0.72 12.84
C TYR A 13 -5.65 -0.79 12.70
N PRO A 14 -6.79 -1.37 13.17
CA PRO A 14 -6.94 -2.82 13.06
C PRO A 14 -6.89 -3.34 11.62
N TYR A 15 -7.50 -2.61 10.69
CA TYR A 15 -7.48 -2.98 9.28
C TYR A 15 -6.14 -2.69 8.63
N LEU A 16 -5.52 -1.55 8.96
CA LEU A 16 -4.18 -1.23 8.45
C LEU A 16 -3.17 -2.30 8.84
N LYS A 17 -3.21 -2.74 10.10
CA LYS A 17 -2.33 -3.80 10.59
C LYS A 17 -2.52 -5.09 9.81
N LEU A 18 -3.76 -5.49 9.59
CA LEU A 18 -4.08 -6.70 8.84
C LEU A 18 -3.59 -6.59 7.39
N CYS A 19 -3.81 -5.45 6.75
CA CYS A 19 -3.38 -5.19 5.39
C CYS A 19 -1.85 -5.30 5.26
N ILE A 20 -1.13 -4.56 6.08
CA ILE A 20 0.35 -4.54 6.03
C ILE A 20 0.93 -5.91 6.35
N ASN A 21 0.40 -6.60 7.35
CA ASN A 21 0.88 -7.94 7.68
C ASN A 21 0.63 -8.91 6.53
N SER A 22 -0.46 -8.77 5.78
CA SER A 22 -0.70 -9.60 4.61
C SER A 22 0.34 -9.35 3.51
N ILE A 23 0.73 -8.09 3.29
CA ILE A 23 1.78 -7.76 2.33
C ILE A 23 3.11 -8.39 2.76
N LEU A 24 3.48 -8.20 4.02
CA LEU A 24 4.76 -8.72 4.52
C LEU A 24 4.83 -10.24 4.49
N LYS A 25 3.73 -10.90 4.77
CA LYS A 25 3.64 -12.37 4.79
C LYS A 25 3.59 -12.98 3.40
N ASN A 26 2.86 -12.35 2.49
CA ASN A 26 2.45 -12.97 1.23
C ASN A 26 3.21 -12.45 0.01
N SER A 27 4.16 -11.55 0.20
CA SER A 27 5.01 -11.04 -0.90
C SER A 27 6.15 -11.99 -1.17
N LYS A 28 6.42 -12.23 -2.45
CA LYS A 28 7.59 -12.99 -2.88
C LYS A 28 8.84 -12.11 -2.92
N TYR A 29 8.67 -10.84 -3.28
CA TYR A 29 9.76 -9.89 -3.43
C TYR A 29 9.80 -8.92 -2.26
N ASP A 30 10.91 -8.20 -2.13
CA ASP A 30 11.05 -7.15 -1.14
C ASP A 30 10.44 -5.86 -1.70
N ASN A 31 9.25 -5.54 -1.28
CA ASN A 31 8.50 -4.38 -1.73
C ASN A 31 8.56 -3.26 -0.71
N GLU A 32 8.42 -2.03 -1.19
CA GLU A 32 8.41 -0.85 -0.36
C GLU A 32 6.98 -0.48 0.02
N ILE A 33 6.74 -0.21 1.30
CA ILE A 33 5.43 0.23 1.79
C ILE A 33 5.55 1.64 2.31
N ILE A 34 4.68 2.53 1.83
CA ILE A 34 4.61 3.91 2.28
C ILE A 34 3.18 4.16 2.78
N VAL A 35 3.04 4.45 4.07
CA VAL A 35 1.74 4.73 4.68
C VAL A 35 1.59 6.24 4.82
N HIS A 36 0.43 6.77 4.43
CA HIS A 36 0.09 8.15 4.76
C HIS A 36 -0.93 8.17 5.90
N LEU A 37 -0.55 8.78 7.00
CA LEU A 37 -1.43 8.96 8.16
C LEU A 37 -2.21 10.26 7.98
N ASN A 38 -3.49 10.14 7.65
CA ASN A 38 -4.41 11.27 7.51
C ASN A 38 -4.96 11.64 8.89
N GLY A 39 -4.21 12.43 9.64
CA GLY A 39 -4.56 12.79 11.00
C GLY A 39 -3.65 12.11 12.01
N ILE A 40 -3.84 12.48 13.27
CA ILE A 40 -3.03 11.93 14.37
C ILE A 40 -3.57 10.57 14.75
N ASP A 41 -2.71 9.54 14.70
CA ASP A 41 -3.07 8.16 14.99
C ASP A 41 -1.85 7.45 15.57
N ASP A 42 -1.74 7.49 16.89
CA ASP A 42 -0.56 7.00 17.59
C ASP A 42 -0.39 5.48 17.45
N LYS A 43 -1.47 4.73 17.45
CA LYS A 43 -1.39 3.26 17.30
C LYS A 43 -0.84 2.86 15.95
N SER A 44 -1.32 3.49 14.88
CA SER A 44 -0.82 3.24 13.54
C SER A 44 0.63 3.67 13.42
N LYS A 45 1.00 4.81 14.00
CA LYS A 45 2.35 5.33 13.96
C LYS A 45 3.33 4.40 14.68
N ASP A 46 2.96 3.89 15.85
CA ASP A 46 3.78 2.94 16.60
C ASP A 46 4.00 1.66 15.80
N PHE A 47 2.97 1.17 15.14
CA PHE A 47 3.06 -0.01 14.29
C PHE A 47 4.02 0.22 13.11
N ILE A 48 3.92 1.40 12.47
CA ILE A 48 4.80 1.78 11.35
C ILE A 48 6.26 1.78 11.81
N PHE A 49 6.55 2.33 12.98
CA PHE A 49 7.90 2.36 13.53
C PHE A 49 8.40 0.95 13.87
N GLU A 50 7.54 0.12 14.45
CA GLU A 50 7.88 -1.27 14.77
C GLU A 50 8.28 -2.04 13.51
N LYS A 51 7.55 -1.84 12.42
CA LYS A 51 7.81 -2.53 11.15
C LYS A 51 8.82 -1.81 10.27
N LYS A 52 9.33 -0.66 10.70
CA LYS A 52 10.34 0.13 9.97
C LYS A 52 9.87 0.51 8.57
N LEU A 53 8.63 0.95 8.46
CA LEU A 53 8.02 1.36 7.20
C LEU A 53 8.23 2.85 6.95
N LYS A 54 8.18 3.25 5.69
CA LYS A 54 8.14 4.67 5.33
C LYS A 54 6.75 5.23 5.59
N TYR A 55 6.67 6.52 5.92
CA TYR A 55 5.37 7.14 6.13
C TYR A 55 5.43 8.64 5.87
N THR A 56 4.26 9.21 5.63
CA THR A 56 3.99 10.64 5.67
C THR A 56 2.81 10.87 6.60
N GLN A 57 2.66 12.08 7.09
CA GLN A 57 1.58 12.39 8.04
C GLN A 57 1.09 13.82 7.82
N SER A 58 -0.21 14.01 8.00
CA SER A 58 -0.84 15.33 8.10
C SER A 58 -1.59 15.40 9.43
N GLU A 59 -1.67 16.60 10.03
CA GLU A 59 -2.40 16.77 11.30
C GLU A 59 -3.90 16.60 11.10
N LYS A 60 -4.39 16.94 9.91
CA LYS A 60 -5.80 16.84 9.53
C LYS A 60 -5.95 15.83 8.42
N ASN A 61 -7.18 15.29 8.29
CA ASN A 61 -7.51 14.47 7.14
C ASN A 61 -7.59 15.37 5.90
N LEU A 62 -6.60 15.26 5.02
CA LEU A 62 -6.51 16.04 3.79
C LEU A 62 -7.31 15.42 2.64
N GLY A 63 -8.00 14.30 2.90
CA GLY A 63 -8.66 13.55 1.85
C GLY A 63 -7.70 12.58 1.16
N LEU A 64 -8.27 11.75 0.30
CA LEU A 64 -7.56 10.64 -0.31
C LEU A 64 -6.46 11.09 -1.27
N CYS A 65 -6.80 12.01 -2.18
CA CYS A 65 -5.86 12.43 -3.22
C CYS A 65 -4.62 13.13 -2.66
N SER A 66 -4.82 14.03 -1.70
CA SER A 66 -3.69 14.75 -1.08
C SER A 66 -2.80 13.80 -0.29
N GLY A 67 -3.38 12.82 0.41
CA GLY A 67 -2.62 11.81 1.14
C GLY A 67 -1.78 10.95 0.21
N VAL A 68 -2.35 10.48 -0.87
CA VAL A 68 -1.63 9.69 -1.87
C VAL A 68 -0.50 10.50 -2.49
N ASN A 69 -0.73 11.76 -2.81
CA ASN A 69 0.30 12.62 -3.40
C ASN A 69 1.48 12.84 -2.44
N LEU A 70 1.21 13.02 -1.15
CA LEU A 70 2.27 13.15 -0.16
C LEU A 70 3.08 11.85 -0.05
N ALA A 71 2.42 10.71 0.04
CA ALA A 71 3.10 9.42 0.11
C ALA A 71 3.93 9.15 -1.14
N ALA A 72 3.46 9.59 -2.31
CA ALA A 72 4.17 9.40 -3.57
C ALA A 72 5.53 10.08 -3.58
N THR A 73 5.75 11.10 -2.76
CA THR A 73 7.06 11.76 -2.67
C THR A 73 8.14 10.85 -2.08
N LYS A 74 7.77 9.76 -1.43
CA LYS A 74 8.69 8.81 -0.79
C LYS A 74 8.97 7.56 -1.62
N VAL A 75 8.36 7.45 -2.80
CA VAL A 75 8.45 6.26 -3.66
C VAL A 75 9.86 6.13 -4.25
N SER A 76 10.43 4.92 -4.21
CA SER A 76 11.75 4.61 -4.77
C SER A 76 11.70 3.67 -5.98
N ASN A 77 10.56 3.05 -6.25
CA ASN A 77 10.42 2.08 -7.34
C ASN A 77 9.60 2.66 -8.50
N ASP A 78 9.79 2.07 -9.68
CA ASP A 78 9.12 2.55 -10.89
C ASP A 78 7.64 2.16 -10.94
N TYR A 79 7.28 1.04 -10.29
CA TYR A 79 5.90 0.58 -10.26
C TYR A 79 5.27 0.93 -8.93
N ILE A 80 4.16 1.66 -8.99
CA ILE A 80 3.45 2.15 -7.81
C ILE A 80 2.10 1.45 -7.73
N ILE A 81 1.78 0.94 -6.54
CA ILE A 81 0.49 0.34 -6.25
C ILE A 81 -0.22 1.22 -5.23
N TYR A 82 -1.44 1.61 -5.55
CA TYR A 82 -2.32 2.24 -4.60
C TYR A 82 -3.18 1.18 -3.94
N SER A 83 -3.25 1.17 -2.62
CA SER A 83 -4.05 0.21 -1.86
C SER A 83 -4.86 0.92 -0.79
N HIS A 84 -6.09 0.49 -0.62
CA HIS A 84 -6.87 0.85 0.56
C HIS A 84 -6.31 0.16 1.80
N ASP A 85 -6.58 0.72 2.98
CA ASP A 85 -6.06 0.18 4.23
C ASP A 85 -6.79 -1.07 4.72
N ASP A 86 -7.90 -1.44 4.09
CA ASP A 86 -8.69 -2.64 4.42
C ASP A 86 -8.53 -3.78 3.41
N MET A 87 -7.50 -3.74 2.59
CA MET A 87 -7.23 -4.79 1.61
C MET A 87 -6.38 -5.91 2.22
N TYR A 88 -6.59 -7.13 1.76
CA TYR A 88 -5.76 -8.28 2.12
C TYR A 88 -5.06 -8.81 0.88
N PHE A 89 -3.73 -8.87 0.92
CA PHE A 89 -2.91 -9.31 -0.21
C PHE A 89 -2.70 -10.83 -0.13
N LEU A 90 -3.05 -11.52 -1.20
CA LEU A 90 -2.99 -12.99 -1.24
C LEU A 90 -1.55 -13.49 -1.49
N PRO A 91 -1.26 -14.80 -1.20
CA PRO A 91 0.08 -15.34 -1.40
C PRO A 91 0.59 -15.14 -2.82
N ASN A 92 1.84 -14.69 -2.94
CA ASN A 92 2.54 -14.48 -4.21
C ASN A 92 1.86 -13.45 -5.13
N TRP A 93 1.11 -12.51 -4.54
CA TRP A 93 0.41 -11.48 -5.30
C TRP A 93 1.36 -10.68 -6.21
N ASP A 94 2.55 -10.38 -5.73
CA ASP A 94 3.52 -9.56 -6.45
C ASP A 94 4.19 -10.34 -7.59
N PHE A 95 4.42 -11.62 -7.41
CA PHE A 95 4.91 -12.48 -8.48
C PHE A 95 3.90 -12.54 -9.62
N HIS A 96 2.62 -12.78 -9.31
CA HIS A 96 1.58 -12.85 -10.33
C HIS A 96 1.38 -11.50 -11.03
N LEU A 97 1.44 -10.40 -10.28
CA LEU A 97 1.32 -9.06 -10.87
C LEU A 97 2.49 -8.79 -11.82
N LEU A 98 3.71 -9.13 -11.42
CA LEU A 98 4.87 -8.91 -12.28
C LEU A 98 4.80 -9.72 -13.57
N GLU A 99 4.28 -10.96 -13.49
CA GLU A 99 4.07 -11.78 -14.69
C GLU A 99 3.07 -11.14 -15.66
N GLU A 100 2.01 -10.52 -15.13
CA GLU A 100 1.06 -9.79 -15.96
C GLU A 100 1.69 -8.55 -16.59
N ILE A 101 2.53 -7.83 -15.85
CA ILE A 101 3.23 -6.65 -16.36
C ILE A 101 4.16 -7.02 -17.52
N LYS A 102 4.83 -8.17 -17.44
CA LYS A 102 5.74 -8.62 -18.51
C LYS A 102 5.05 -8.87 -19.83
N LYS A 103 3.74 -9.08 -19.82
CA LYS A 103 2.95 -9.27 -21.04
C LYS A 103 2.61 -7.94 -21.74
N ILE A 104 2.90 -6.81 -21.11
CA ILE A 104 2.57 -5.49 -21.61
C ILE A 104 3.78 -4.92 -22.34
N ASN A 105 3.59 -4.42 -23.57
CA ASN A 105 4.68 -3.98 -24.44
C ASN A 105 5.04 -2.50 -24.28
N HIS A 106 4.49 -1.81 -23.29
CA HIS A 106 4.78 -0.39 -23.05
C HIS A 106 4.76 -0.09 -21.55
N ASN A 107 5.31 1.06 -21.18
CA ASN A 107 5.43 1.46 -19.77
C ASN A 107 4.26 2.30 -19.25
N ASN A 108 3.37 2.74 -20.14
CA ASN A 108 2.20 3.53 -19.76
C ASN A 108 0.99 2.62 -19.67
N PHE A 109 0.71 2.11 -18.48
CA PHE A 109 -0.44 1.24 -18.27
C PHE A 109 -1.00 1.42 -16.88
N TYR A 110 -2.24 0.99 -16.73
CA TYR A 110 -2.95 0.93 -15.47
C TYR A 110 -3.59 -0.45 -15.37
N LEU A 111 -3.32 -1.15 -14.27
CA LEU A 111 -3.89 -2.46 -14.02
C LEU A 111 -4.81 -2.40 -12.82
N SER A 112 -6.01 -2.96 -12.96
CA SER A 112 -6.93 -3.14 -11.86
C SER A 112 -6.88 -4.57 -11.40
N LEU A 113 -6.62 -4.77 -10.10
CA LEU A 113 -6.57 -6.11 -9.52
C LEU A 113 -7.97 -6.58 -9.15
N THR A 114 -8.20 -7.89 -9.32
CA THR A 114 -9.49 -8.47 -8.95
C THR A 114 -9.62 -8.50 -7.43
N GLN A 115 -10.73 -7.97 -6.94
CA GLN A 115 -11.07 -7.99 -5.53
C GLN A 115 -12.11 -9.07 -5.27
N ILE A 116 -11.87 -9.90 -4.26
CA ILE A 116 -12.86 -10.84 -3.79
C ILE A 116 -13.72 -10.13 -2.76
N SER A 117 -15.00 -9.97 -3.05
CA SER A 117 -15.95 -9.31 -2.17
C SER A 117 -16.92 -10.32 -1.58
N HIS A 118 -17.12 -10.23 -0.27
CA HIS A 118 -18.14 -11.01 0.43
C HIS A 118 -19.38 -10.18 0.63
N SER A 119 -19.89 -9.60 -0.42
CA SER A 119 -21.19 -8.96 -0.36
C SER A 119 -22.24 -10.04 -0.37
N GLY A 120 -22.73 -10.33 0.79
CA GLY A 120 -23.88 -11.20 0.87
C GLY A 120 -25.09 -10.55 0.26
#